data_4604f4d1529887bbf46693c577ab81e0
#
_entry.id   4604f4d1529887bbf46693c577ab81e0
#
_cell.length_a   1.000
_cell.length_b   1.000
_cell.length_c   1.000
_cell.angle_alpha   90.00
_cell.angle_beta   90.00
_cell.angle_gamma   90.00
#
_symmetry.space_group_name_H-M   'P 1'
#
loop_
_entity.id
_entity.type
_entity.pdbx_description
1 polymer ?
#
loop_
_entity_poly.entity_id
_entity_poly.type
_entity_poly.pdbx_seq_one_letter_code
_entity_poly.pdbx_strand_id
1 'polypeptide(L)'
;MAQPARHPILYDVERWRRYRTWLLFPATVFAVTALLVSLLRPNSGGALGYAVVSAALFAIATSLWTRQRFTYLTCEGESLVIRSMAATSRLGPDDIERPRTVRLSSIFGRPERRRRLPRPIERWLAAEAISVHLRDGVDPRPLRRVLGPRCVVDDLLVVPVANPNALLGELLTHVCPPRPPTSTGGPRRRGRRR
;
A
#
# COMPACT_ATOMS: atom_id res chain seq x y z
N MET A 1 -3.98 -21.03 -16.10
CA MET A 1 -3.77 -20.50 -14.74
C MET A 1 -4.22 -19.06 -14.71
N ALA A 2 -5.22 -18.71 -13.89
CA ALA A 2 -5.67 -17.34 -13.74
C ALA A 2 -4.54 -16.51 -13.10
N GLN A 3 -4.26 -15.32 -13.63
CA GLN A 3 -3.31 -14.41 -12.98
C GLN A 3 -3.86 -13.99 -11.62
N PRO A 4 -3.04 -14.02 -10.55
CA PRO A 4 -3.49 -13.58 -9.25
C PRO A 4 -3.91 -12.10 -9.30
N ALA A 5 -5.01 -11.79 -8.63
CA ALA A 5 -5.52 -10.42 -8.61
C ALA A 5 -4.52 -9.49 -7.92
N ARG A 6 -4.34 -8.28 -8.49
CA ARG A 6 -3.45 -7.26 -7.95
C ARG A 6 -4.28 -6.20 -7.25
N HIS A 7 -3.99 -5.97 -5.99
CA HIS A 7 -4.66 -4.99 -5.16
C HIS A 7 -3.74 -3.78 -4.93
N PRO A 8 -3.90 -2.69 -5.72
CA PRO A 8 -3.06 -1.50 -5.60
C PRO A 8 -3.31 -0.80 -4.27
N ILE A 9 -2.25 -0.23 -3.70
CA ILE A 9 -2.33 0.52 -2.45
C ILE A 9 -2.87 1.91 -2.72
N LEU A 10 -3.99 2.27 -2.09
CA LEU A 10 -4.69 3.53 -2.32
C LEU A 10 -3.83 4.77 -2.04
N TYR A 11 -2.90 4.71 -1.08
CA TYR A 11 -2.01 5.85 -0.79
C TYR A 11 -1.17 6.27 -2.00
N ASP A 12 -0.65 5.31 -2.75
CA ASP A 12 0.18 5.58 -3.91
C ASP A 12 -0.67 6.00 -5.12
N VAL A 13 -1.85 5.39 -5.29
CA VAL A 13 -2.83 5.76 -6.33
C VAL A 13 -3.30 7.20 -6.16
N GLU A 14 -3.73 7.57 -4.95
CA GLU A 14 -4.21 8.92 -4.66
C GLU A 14 -3.08 9.96 -4.72
N ARG A 15 -1.88 9.59 -4.31
CA ARG A 15 -0.71 10.46 -4.43
C ARG A 15 -0.43 10.79 -5.89
N TRP A 16 -0.39 9.80 -6.77
CA TRP A 16 -0.24 10.00 -8.21
C TRP A 16 -1.37 10.87 -8.77
N ARG A 17 -2.63 10.51 -8.48
CA ARG A 17 -3.80 11.24 -8.95
C ARG A 17 -3.77 12.72 -8.58
N ARG A 18 -3.30 13.03 -7.37
CA ARG A 18 -3.17 14.41 -6.87
C ARG A 18 -2.07 15.19 -7.58
N TYR A 19 -0.90 14.58 -7.75
CA TYR A 19 0.27 15.31 -8.20
C TYR A 19 0.50 15.25 -9.71
N ARG A 20 -0.13 14.33 -10.43
CA ARG A 20 0.08 14.16 -11.88
C ARG A 20 -0.09 15.46 -12.67
N THR A 21 -1.16 16.21 -12.45
CA THR A 21 -1.44 17.45 -13.17
C THR A 21 -0.44 18.54 -12.79
N TRP A 22 -0.15 18.67 -11.49
CA TRP A 22 0.80 19.64 -10.97
C TRP A 22 2.25 19.39 -11.39
N LEU A 23 2.60 18.17 -11.74
CA LEU A 23 3.94 17.82 -12.23
C LEU A 23 4.01 17.83 -13.75
N LEU A 24 3.03 17.24 -14.45
CA LEU A 24 3.07 17.10 -15.90
C LEU A 24 2.83 18.43 -16.62
N PHE A 25 1.92 19.27 -16.13
CA PHE A 25 1.65 20.55 -16.76
C PHE A 25 2.88 21.48 -16.77
N PRO A 26 3.51 21.81 -15.64
CA PRO A 26 4.71 22.66 -15.68
C PRO A 26 5.88 21.96 -16.38
N ALA A 27 6.02 20.64 -16.28
CA ALA A 27 7.07 19.91 -17.00
C ALA A 27 6.94 20.12 -18.52
N THR A 28 5.72 20.02 -19.04
CA THR A 28 5.44 20.26 -20.46
C THR A 28 5.68 21.72 -20.86
N VAL A 29 5.24 22.68 -20.03
CA VAL A 29 5.49 24.11 -20.27
C VAL A 29 6.98 24.40 -20.35
N PHE A 30 7.77 23.90 -19.38
CA PHE A 30 9.23 24.10 -19.40
C PHE A 30 9.90 23.40 -20.59
N ALA A 31 9.43 22.23 -21.01
CA ALA A 31 9.95 21.54 -22.19
C ALA A 31 9.71 22.34 -23.48
N VAL A 32 8.50 22.86 -23.64
CA VAL A 32 8.14 23.70 -24.80
C VAL A 32 8.94 25.01 -24.78
N THR A 33 9.07 25.63 -23.63
CA THR A 33 9.88 26.87 -23.47
C THR A 33 11.36 26.62 -23.80
N ALA A 34 11.92 25.51 -23.32
CA ALA A 34 13.29 25.12 -23.66
C ALA A 34 13.48 24.96 -25.19
N LEU A 35 12.54 24.28 -25.84
CA LEU A 35 12.55 24.10 -27.29
C LEU A 35 12.46 25.45 -28.04
N LEU A 36 11.53 26.32 -27.68
CA LEU A 36 11.37 27.61 -28.30
C LEU A 36 12.61 28.49 -28.13
N VAL A 37 13.20 28.54 -26.93
CA VAL A 37 14.44 29.30 -26.67
C VAL A 37 15.60 28.73 -27.48
N SER A 38 15.71 27.41 -27.61
CA SER A 38 16.75 26.78 -28.43
C SER A 38 16.62 27.14 -29.91
N LEU A 39 15.39 27.25 -30.45
CA LEU A 39 15.13 27.61 -31.85
C LEU A 39 15.36 29.09 -32.13
N LEU A 40 14.94 29.97 -31.19
CA LEU A 40 15.00 31.42 -31.41
C LEU A 40 16.37 32.01 -31.02
N ARG A 41 17.08 31.39 -30.07
CA ARG A 41 18.37 31.88 -29.55
C ARG A 41 19.33 30.71 -29.26
N PRO A 42 19.90 30.07 -30.28
CA PRO A 42 20.68 28.84 -30.14
C PRO A 42 21.91 28.98 -29.25
N ASN A 43 22.44 30.21 -29.11
CA ASN A 43 23.63 30.46 -28.28
C ASN A 43 23.33 30.95 -26.84
N SER A 44 22.05 30.96 -26.43
CA SER A 44 21.69 31.35 -25.07
C SER A 44 21.69 30.15 -24.13
N GLY A 45 22.43 30.23 -23.03
CA GLY A 45 22.43 29.17 -21.99
C GLY A 45 21.08 28.97 -21.28
N GLY A 46 20.08 29.85 -21.54
CA GLY A 46 18.75 29.82 -20.91
C GLY A 46 17.94 28.55 -21.23
N ALA A 47 18.07 28.02 -22.45
CA ALA A 47 17.37 26.79 -22.86
C ALA A 47 17.74 25.57 -21.97
N LEU A 48 19.01 25.48 -21.55
CA LEU A 48 19.49 24.41 -20.69
C LEU A 48 18.79 24.40 -19.33
N GLY A 49 18.61 25.59 -18.70
CA GLY A 49 17.92 25.71 -17.42
C GLY A 49 16.49 25.19 -17.47
N TYR A 50 15.73 25.58 -18.49
CA TYR A 50 14.35 25.07 -18.69
C TYR A 50 14.32 23.56 -18.97
N ALA A 51 15.25 23.03 -19.73
CA ALA A 51 15.35 21.60 -20.03
C ALA A 51 15.64 20.78 -18.75
N VAL A 52 16.55 21.24 -17.89
CA VAL A 52 16.88 20.59 -16.62
C VAL A 52 15.68 20.56 -15.67
N VAL A 53 14.98 21.69 -15.53
CA VAL A 53 13.77 21.74 -14.67
C VAL A 53 12.69 20.80 -15.21
N SER A 54 12.43 20.81 -16.52
CA SER A 54 11.49 19.90 -17.16
C SER A 54 11.85 18.44 -16.92
N ALA A 55 13.11 18.06 -17.14
CA ALA A 55 13.60 16.69 -16.92
C ALA A 55 13.42 16.26 -15.45
N ALA A 56 13.72 17.13 -14.49
CA ALA A 56 13.51 16.85 -13.07
C ALA A 56 12.03 16.60 -12.74
N LEU A 57 11.12 17.43 -13.25
CA LEU A 57 9.68 17.24 -13.04
C LEU A 57 9.15 15.95 -13.67
N PHE A 58 9.61 15.61 -14.89
CA PHE A 58 9.27 14.34 -15.52
C PHE A 58 9.83 13.14 -14.75
N ALA A 59 11.04 13.22 -14.21
CA ALA A 59 11.64 12.15 -13.39
C ALA A 59 10.82 11.91 -12.12
N ILE A 60 10.39 12.98 -11.43
CA ILE A 60 9.52 12.89 -10.27
C ILE A 60 8.17 12.27 -10.66
N ALA A 61 7.54 12.74 -11.73
CA ALA A 61 6.26 12.21 -12.21
C ALA A 61 6.36 10.72 -12.56
N THR A 62 7.41 10.32 -13.28
CA THR A 62 7.68 8.92 -13.63
C THR A 62 7.90 8.08 -12.38
N SER A 63 8.65 8.56 -11.39
CA SER A 63 8.86 7.87 -10.12
C SER A 63 7.54 7.62 -9.37
N LEU A 64 6.67 8.61 -9.29
CA LEU A 64 5.35 8.47 -8.65
C LEU A 64 4.43 7.50 -9.41
N TRP A 65 4.43 7.58 -10.74
CA TRP A 65 3.65 6.68 -11.59
C TRP A 65 4.13 5.25 -11.49
N THR A 66 5.42 5.03 -11.53
CA THR A 66 6.05 3.70 -11.40
C THR A 66 5.73 3.10 -10.02
N ARG A 67 5.84 3.90 -8.97
CA ARG A 67 5.49 3.47 -7.62
C ARG A 67 4.03 3.02 -7.52
N GLN A 68 3.07 3.77 -8.05
CA GLN A 68 1.66 3.37 -8.11
C GLN A 68 1.47 2.04 -8.86
N ARG A 69 2.21 1.84 -9.95
CA ARG A 69 2.05 0.67 -10.82
C ARG A 69 2.65 -0.60 -10.22
N PHE A 70 3.75 -0.47 -9.49
CA PHE A 70 4.52 -1.60 -8.98
C PHE A 70 4.36 -1.84 -7.48
N THR A 71 3.58 -1.02 -6.77
CA THR A 71 3.28 -1.26 -5.35
C THR A 71 1.88 -1.81 -5.22
N TYR A 72 1.79 -3.11 -4.92
CA TYR A 72 0.52 -3.82 -4.79
C TYR A 72 0.63 -5.03 -3.88
N LEU A 73 -0.53 -5.51 -3.42
CA LEU A 73 -0.67 -6.77 -2.71
C LEU A 73 -1.25 -7.82 -3.66
N THR A 74 -0.85 -9.06 -3.48
CA THR A 74 -1.39 -10.22 -4.20
C THR A 74 -1.29 -11.45 -3.32
N CYS A 75 -2.23 -12.39 -3.46
CA CYS A 75 -2.15 -13.70 -2.85
C CYS A 75 -1.50 -14.68 -3.86
N GLU A 76 -0.33 -15.21 -3.53
CA GLU A 76 0.39 -16.20 -4.34
C GLU A 76 0.49 -17.51 -3.56
N GLY A 77 -0.28 -18.53 -3.96
CA GLY A 77 -0.41 -19.77 -3.21
C GLY A 77 -0.96 -19.50 -1.80
N GLU A 78 -0.26 -19.97 -0.78
CA GLU A 78 -0.61 -19.80 0.63
C GLU A 78 0.04 -18.57 1.28
N SER A 79 0.52 -17.61 0.49
CA SER A 79 1.22 -16.44 1.02
C SER A 79 0.65 -15.12 0.51
N LEU A 80 0.60 -14.12 1.39
CA LEU A 80 0.37 -12.74 1.03
C LEU A 80 1.69 -12.11 0.58
N VAL A 81 1.77 -11.79 -0.69
CA VAL A 81 2.95 -11.16 -1.30
C VAL A 81 2.72 -9.67 -1.43
N ILE A 82 3.60 -8.90 -0.84
CA ILE A 82 3.63 -7.44 -0.88
C ILE A 82 4.78 -7.04 -1.77
N ARG A 83 4.48 -6.46 -2.92
CA ARG A 83 5.51 -5.99 -3.87
C ARG A 83 5.59 -4.47 -3.87
N SER A 84 6.81 -3.96 -3.94
CA SER A 84 7.13 -2.56 -4.24
C SER A 84 8.29 -2.51 -5.22
N MET A 85 8.61 -1.33 -5.73
CA MET A 85 9.78 -1.15 -6.60
C MET A 85 11.10 -1.56 -5.95
N ALA A 86 11.22 -1.39 -4.64
CA ALA A 86 12.50 -1.57 -3.93
C ALA A 86 12.65 -2.96 -3.30
N ALA A 87 11.54 -3.63 -2.99
CA ALA A 87 11.58 -4.90 -2.28
C ALA A 87 10.26 -5.67 -2.41
N THR A 88 10.33 -6.96 -2.18
CA THR A 88 9.19 -7.86 -2.05
C THR A 88 9.23 -8.48 -0.66
N SER A 89 8.07 -8.48 0.02
CA SER A 89 7.90 -9.17 1.29
C SER A 89 6.83 -10.24 1.14
N ARG A 90 7.03 -11.40 1.74
CA ARG A 90 6.08 -12.51 1.76
C ARG A 90 5.70 -12.79 3.19
N LEU A 91 4.42 -12.96 3.43
CA LEU A 91 3.84 -13.34 4.71
C LEU A 91 3.09 -14.65 4.51
N GLY A 92 3.53 -15.67 5.22
CA GLY A 92 2.88 -16.98 5.22
C GLY A 92 1.66 -17.03 6.15
N PRO A 93 0.95 -18.17 6.18
CA PRO A 93 -0.19 -18.36 7.08
C PRO A 93 0.21 -18.34 8.56
N ASP A 94 1.49 -18.66 8.85
CA ASP A 94 2.01 -18.64 10.19
C ASP A 94 2.43 -17.23 10.67
N ASP A 95 2.59 -16.28 9.75
CA ASP A 95 2.98 -14.90 10.06
C ASP A 95 1.79 -13.99 10.33
N ILE A 96 0.60 -14.40 9.93
CA ILE A 96 -0.60 -13.57 9.94
C ILE A 96 -1.71 -14.17 10.82
N GLU A 97 -2.37 -13.27 11.55
CA GLU A 97 -3.56 -13.59 12.32
C GLU A 97 -4.71 -12.65 11.99
N ARG A 98 -5.92 -13.20 11.98
CA ARG A 98 -7.19 -12.45 11.97
C ARG A 98 -7.27 -11.37 10.90
N PRO A 99 -7.13 -11.71 9.62
CA PRO A 99 -7.38 -10.73 8.56
C PRO A 99 -8.83 -10.24 8.64
N ARG A 100 -9.01 -8.91 8.59
CA ARG A 100 -10.35 -8.30 8.64
C ARG A 100 -10.36 -6.97 7.91
N THR A 101 -11.53 -6.59 7.42
CA THR A 101 -11.78 -5.24 6.92
C THR A 101 -12.07 -4.31 8.09
N VAL A 102 -11.43 -3.16 8.12
CA VAL A 102 -11.60 -2.14 9.16
C VAL A 102 -11.68 -0.75 8.54
N ARG A 103 -12.39 0.16 9.19
CA ARG A 103 -12.30 1.58 8.85
C ARG A 103 -11.03 2.16 9.44
N LEU A 104 -10.32 2.98 8.68
CA LEU A 104 -9.09 3.61 9.17
C LEU A 104 -9.33 4.49 10.42
N SER A 105 -10.54 5.01 10.60
CA SER A 105 -10.93 5.74 11.81
C SER A 105 -10.79 4.91 13.10
N SER A 106 -11.02 3.61 13.04
CA SER A 106 -10.90 2.74 14.23
C SER A 106 -9.45 2.59 14.70
N ILE A 107 -8.49 2.67 13.78
CA ILE A 107 -7.05 2.52 14.07
C ILE A 107 -6.40 3.88 14.30
N PHE A 108 -6.72 4.86 13.44
CA PHE A 108 -6.14 6.20 13.47
C PHE A 108 -7.04 7.23 14.18
N GLY A 109 -8.01 6.80 14.96
CA GLY A 109 -8.91 7.67 15.72
C GLY A 109 -8.20 8.56 16.73
N ARG A 110 -7.10 8.11 17.32
CA ARG A 110 -6.30 8.88 18.28
C ARG A 110 -5.48 9.97 17.57
N PRO A 111 -5.40 11.21 18.13
CA PRO A 111 -4.74 12.35 17.47
C PRO A 111 -3.28 12.09 17.13
N GLU A 112 -2.55 11.34 17.93
CA GLU A 112 -1.15 10.96 17.69
C GLU A 112 -0.97 10.09 16.46
N ARG A 113 -1.89 9.15 16.23
CA ARG A 113 -1.87 8.26 15.06
C ARG A 113 -2.37 8.95 13.80
N ARG A 114 -3.28 9.94 13.91
CA ARG A 114 -3.78 10.73 12.78
C ARG A 114 -2.67 11.43 11.99
N ARG A 115 -1.59 11.88 12.67
CA ARG A 115 -0.45 12.52 12.01
C ARG A 115 0.26 11.62 10.99
N ARG A 116 0.05 10.33 11.04
CA ARG A 116 0.61 9.37 10.07
C ARG A 116 -0.18 9.31 8.77
N LEU A 117 -1.43 9.77 8.76
CA LEU A 117 -2.27 9.78 7.56
C LEU A 117 -1.91 10.95 6.63
N PRO A 118 -2.00 10.76 5.29
CA PRO A 118 -1.84 11.85 4.35
C PRO A 118 -3.02 12.84 4.43
N ARG A 119 -2.78 14.11 4.14
CA ARG A 119 -3.87 15.10 4.04
C ARG A 119 -4.66 14.92 2.74
N PRO A 120 -5.98 15.17 2.69
CA PRO A 120 -6.87 15.48 3.82
C PRO A 120 -7.15 14.24 4.69
N ILE A 121 -7.03 14.40 6.01
CA ILE A 121 -7.09 13.30 6.99
C ILE A 121 -8.50 12.70 7.03
N GLU A 122 -9.55 13.53 6.97
CA GLU A 122 -10.95 13.13 7.10
C GLU A 122 -11.34 12.09 6.04
N ARG A 123 -10.84 12.28 4.82
CA ARG A 123 -11.09 11.36 3.71
C ARG A 123 -10.53 9.96 4.01
N TRP A 124 -9.34 9.91 4.59
CA TRP A 124 -8.69 8.65 4.93
C TRP A 124 -9.36 7.97 6.13
N LEU A 125 -9.83 8.73 7.10
CA LEU A 125 -10.55 8.16 8.25
C LEU A 125 -11.83 7.43 7.83
N ALA A 126 -12.49 7.86 6.77
CA ALA A 126 -13.67 7.20 6.22
C ALA A 126 -13.34 5.98 5.32
N ALA A 127 -12.10 5.86 4.88
CA ALA A 127 -11.69 4.77 3.99
C ALA A 127 -11.62 3.43 4.72
N GLU A 128 -11.96 2.38 3.98
CA GLU A 128 -11.78 1.00 4.43
C GLU A 128 -10.38 0.50 4.10
N ALA A 129 -9.86 -0.36 4.94
CA ALA A 129 -8.56 -0.98 4.81
C ALA A 129 -8.60 -2.44 5.25
N ILE A 130 -7.69 -3.24 4.74
CA ILE A 130 -7.40 -4.54 5.32
C ILE A 130 -6.47 -4.36 6.49
N SER A 131 -6.82 -4.99 7.58
CA SER A 131 -6.05 -5.08 8.80
C SER A 131 -5.68 -6.55 9.04
N VAL A 132 -4.40 -6.78 9.22
CA VAL A 132 -3.83 -8.11 9.48
C VAL A 132 -2.94 -7.99 10.71
N HIS A 133 -3.20 -8.77 11.75
CA HIS A 133 -2.28 -8.88 12.88
C HIS A 133 -1.07 -9.71 12.47
N LEU A 134 0.11 -9.20 12.72
CA LEU A 134 1.35 -9.96 12.60
C LEU A 134 1.52 -10.79 13.87
N ARG A 135 1.88 -12.07 13.69
CA ARG A 135 2.10 -12.94 14.84
C ARG A 135 3.39 -12.55 15.57
N ASP A 136 3.45 -12.86 16.87
CA ASP A 136 4.63 -12.64 17.68
C ASP A 136 5.87 -13.29 17.05
N GLY A 137 6.95 -12.50 16.91
CA GLY A 137 8.21 -12.94 16.28
C GLY A 137 8.41 -12.50 14.82
N VAL A 138 7.37 -12.01 14.14
CA VAL A 138 7.51 -11.43 12.79
C VAL A 138 8.14 -10.05 12.87
N ASP A 139 9.30 -9.84 12.25
CA ASP A 139 9.94 -8.51 12.21
C ASP A 139 9.13 -7.56 11.29
N PRO A 140 8.58 -6.48 11.82
CA PRO A 140 7.84 -5.51 11.02
C PRO A 140 8.73 -4.58 10.17
N ARG A 141 10.07 -4.58 10.35
CA ARG A 141 10.99 -3.67 9.66
C ARG A 141 11.02 -3.86 8.14
N PRO A 142 11.04 -5.09 7.59
CA PRO A 142 10.94 -5.29 6.14
C PRO A 142 9.64 -4.73 5.57
N LEU A 143 8.52 -4.95 6.25
CA LEU A 143 7.20 -4.43 5.85
C LEU A 143 7.17 -2.91 5.88
N ARG A 144 7.75 -2.27 6.89
CA ARG A 144 7.86 -0.82 6.97
C ARG A 144 8.71 -0.22 5.84
N ARG A 145 9.75 -0.93 5.38
CA ARG A 145 10.55 -0.50 4.21
C ARG A 145 9.75 -0.58 2.91
N VAL A 146 8.96 -1.63 2.73
CA VAL A 146 8.17 -1.86 1.51
C VAL A 146 6.96 -0.93 1.44
N LEU A 147 6.17 -0.86 2.51
CA LEU A 147 4.89 -0.17 2.57
C LEU A 147 4.96 1.23 3.16
N GLY A 148 6.04 1.51 3.88
CA GLY A 148 6.19 2.71 4.68
C GLY A 148 5.56 2.61 6.08
N PRO A 149 5.91 3.56 6.97
CA PRO A 149 5.51 3.53 8.39
C PRO A 149 4.00 3.76 8.62
N ARG A 150 3.26 4.15 7.56
CA ARG A 150 1.81 4.39 7.62
C ARG A 150 1.00 3.10 7.59
N CYS A 151 1.52 2.08 6.92
CA CYS A 151 0.82 0.81 6.76
C CYS A 151 1.15 -0.20 7.86
N VAL A 152 2.11 0.09 8.71
CA VAL A 152 2.51 -0.80 9.82
C VAL A 152 2.45 -0.02 11.14
N VAL A 153 1.43 -0.30 11.94
CA VAL A 153 1.16 0.34 13.22
C VAL A 153 1.28 -0.71 14.31
N ASP A 154 2.35 -0.62 15.09
CA ASP A 154 2.72 -1.64 16.07
C ASP A 154 2.87 -3.01 15.38
N ASP A 155 2.11 -4.03 15.76
CA ASP A 155 2.08 -5.36 15.14
C ASP A 155 0.91 -5.53 14.15
N LEU A 156 0.31 -4.40 13.75
CA LEU A 156 -0.83 -4.39 12.86
C LEU A 156 -0.42 -3.87 11.48
N LEU A 157 -0.58 -4.71 10.48
CA LEU A 157 -0.49 -4.32 9.08
C LEU A 157 -1.84 -3.75 8.64
N VAL A 158 -1.86 -2.48 8.22
CA VAL A 158 -3.09 -1.78 7.80
C VAL A 158 -2.89 -1.21 6.42
N VAL A 159 -3.51 -1.81 5.44
CA VAL A 159 -3.32 -1.40 4.05
C VAL A 159 -4.66 -0.99 3.42
N PRO A 160 -4.85 0.28 3.09
CA PRO A 160 -6.01 0.71 2.31
C PRO A 160 -5.84 0.25 0.86
N VAL A 161 -6.77 -0.57 0.40
CA VAL A 161 -6.86 -1.08 -0.98
C VAL A 161 -8.18 -0.68 -1.61
N ALA A 162 -8.25 -0.71 -2.93
CA ALA A 162 -9.45 -0.29 -3.66
C ALA A 162 -10.65 -1.20 -3.38
N ASN A 163 -10.41 -2.48 -3.18
CA ASN A 163 -11.45 -3.46 -2.87
C ASN A 163 -11.00 -4.35 -1.69
N PRO A 164 -11.19 -3.90 -0.44
CA PRO A 164 -10.71 -4.64 0.74
C PRO A 164 -11.44 -5.97 0.94
N ASN A 165 -12.73 -6.05 0.56
CA ASN A 165 -13.50 -7.28 0.71
C ASN A 165 -13.06 -8.38 -0.26
N ALA A 166 -12.66 -8.03 -1.48
CA ALA A 166 -12.11 -8.99 -2.44
C ALA A 166 -10.78 -9.57 -1.93
N LEU A 167 -9.86 -8.72 -1.48
CA LEU A 167 -8.60 -9.16 -0.90
C LEU A 167 -8.79 -9.98 0.38
N LEU A 168 -9.78 -9.62 1.22
CA LEU A 168 -10.13 -10.41 2.41
C LEU A 168 -10.61 -11.81 2.03
N GLY A 169 -11.48 -11.91 1.01
CA GLY A 169 -11.94 -13.19 0.48
C GLY A 169 -10.79 -14.07 0.00
N GLU A 170 -9.85 -13.52 -0.75
CA GLU A 170 -8.64 -14.23 -1.19
C GLU A 170 -7.76 -14.68 -0.02
N LEU A 171 -7.55 -13.80 0.97
CA LEU A 171 -6.77 -14.13 2.17
C LEU A 171 -7.41 -15.28 2.97
N LEU A 172 -8.72 -15.25 3.16
CA LEU A 172 -9.43 -16.31 3.87
C LEU A 172 -9.47 -17.63 3.09
N THR A 173 -9.46 -17.57 1.76
CA THR A 173 -9.50 -18.77 0.92
C THR A 173 -8.12 -19.41 0.77
N HIS A 174 -7.09 -18.61 0.60
CA HIS A 174 -5.77 -19.12 0.19
C HIS A 174 -4.73 -19.09 1.30
N VAL A 175 -4.74 -18.06 2.17
CA VAL A 175 -3.66 -17.85 3.14
C VAL A 175 -4.07 -18.24 4.55
N CYS A 176 -5.27 -17.91 4.97
CA CYS A 176 -5.79 -18.18 6.31
C CYS A 176 -7.15 -18.89 6.23
N PRO A 177 -7.23 -20.11 5.71
CA PRO A 177 -8.50 -20.81 5.70
C PRO A 177 -9.04 -20.94 7.14
N PRO A 178 -10.36 -20.78 7.35
CA PRO A 178 -10.95 -20.92 8.68
C PRO A 178 -10.62 -22.31 9.20
N ARG A 179 -9.91 -22.37 10.32
CA ARG A 179 -9.65 -23.66 10.97
C ARG A 179 -10.98 -24.32 11.28
N PRO A 180 -11.21 -25.57 10.88
CA PRO A 180 -12.41 -26.29 11.29
C PRO A 180 -12.49 -26.22 12.81
N PRO A 181 -13.69 -26.05 13.38
CA PRO A 181 -13.86 -26.00 14.82
C PRO A 181 -13.22 -27.27 15.40
N THR A 182 -12.13 -27.09 16.14
CA THR A 182 -11.53 -28.19 16.90
C THR A 182 -12.66 -28.71 17.80
N SER A 183 -13.12 -29.92 17.53
CA SER A 183 -14.12 -30.61 18.30
C SER A 183 -13.57 -30.92 19.70
N THR A 184 -13.38 -29.85 20.49
CA THR A 184 -13.01 -29.92 21.91
C THR A 184 -14.29 -30.15 22.70
N GLY A 185 -14.81 -31.37 22.57
CA GLY A 185 -16.02 -31.80 23.22
C GLY A 185 -16.01 -33.30 23.48
N GLY A 186 -14.90 -33.81 23.98
CA GLY A 186 -14.98 -35.12 24.65
C GLY A 186 -15.91 -34.96 25.87
N PRO A 187 -16.92 -35.85 26.03
CA PRO A 187 -17.83 -35.75 27.15
C PRO A 187 -17.04 -35.88 28.44
N ARG A 188 -16.98 -34.78 29.24
CA ARG A 188 -16.53 -34.86 30.65
C ARG A 188 -17.36 -35.91 31.38
N ARG A 189 -16.82 -37.16 31.49
CA ARG A 189 -17.34 -38.17 32.37
C ARG A 189 -17.39 -37.56 33.77
N ARG A 190 -18.59 -37.10 34.19
CA ARG A 190 -18.90 -36.81 35.59
C ARG A 190 -18.70 -38.11 36.36
N GLY A 191 -17.55 -38.22 37.02
CA GLY A 191 -17.28 -39.24 38.03
C GLY A 191 -18.34 -39.17 39.12
N ARG A 192 -19.23 -40.15 39.12
CA ARG A 192 -20.21 -40.41 40.20
C ARG A 192 -19.41 -40.88 41.42
N ARG A 193 -19.14 -39.99 42.36
CA ARG A 193 -18.69 -40.38 43.69
C ARG A 193 -19.88 -40.94 44.45
N ARG A 194 -19.78 -42.22 44.87
CA ARG A 194 -20.55 -42.82 45.97
C ARG A 194 -19.86 -42.50 47.27
#